data_1127ea8c804cf652bb6e3f2ef4003aa7
#
_entry.id   1127ea8c804cf652bb6e3f2ef4003aa7
#
_cell.length_a   1.000
_cell.length_b   1.000
_cell.length_c   1.000
_cell.angle_alpha   90.00
_cell.angle_beta   90.00
_cell.angle_gamma   90.00
#
_symmetry.space_group_name_H-M   'P 1'
#
loop_
_entity.id
_entity.type
_entity.pdbx_description
1 polymer ?
#
loop_
_entity_poly.entity_id
_entity_poly.type
_entity_poly.pdbx_seq_one_letter_code
_entity_poly.pdbx_strand_id
1 'polypeptide(L)'
;MEIELHRNSILPAVMERVGQRRGGILVFSRLDSKRTAHIVVDLQDGFMAPGAVAEIAEARVIVPTVNRISQAVRDAGGLVVYIQNTVDDVAIRTWSTFFDHFCSPARRQMMIEAFPPGSEGHAIWPGLEVLPRDLKVQKRRFGAFAPDAPDLHDILRARDIDTLIITGTASRVCCEFTAPDAMMLN
;
A
#
# COMPACT_ATOMS: atom_id res chain seq x y z
N MET A 1 14.09 -12.93 -21.63
CA MET A 1 14.09 -13.44 -20.25
C MET A 1 12.68 -13.21 -19.73
N GLU A 2 11.82 -14.23 -19.81
CA GLU A 2 10.48 -14.15 -19.23
C GLU A 2 10.64 -14.03 -17.72
N ILE A 3 10.22 -12.89 -17.17
CA ILE A 3 10.08 -12.72 -15.72
C ILE A 3 8.90 -13.60 -15.32
N GLU A 4 9.17 -14.78 -14.77
CA GLU A 4 8.14 -15.55 -14.07
C GLU A 4 7.62 -14.66 -12.92
N LEU A 5 6.49 -14.00 -13.17
CA LEU A 5 5.74 -13.35 -12.12
C LEU A 5 5.51 -14.38 -11.02
N HIS A 6 5.96 -14.08 -9.81
CA HIS A 6 5.78 -14.96 -8.65
C HIS A 6 4.33 -15.45 -8.61
N ARG A 7 4.11 -16.68 -9.00
CA ARG A 7 2.87 -17.38 -8.67
C ARG A 7 2.88 -17.54 -7.15
N ASN A 8 2.23 -16.63 -6.46
CA ASN A 8 1.85 -16.86 -5.07
C ASN A 8 0.84 -18.02 -5.07
N SER A 9 1.35 -19.23 -5.27
CA SER A 9 0.55 -20.44 -5.14
C SER A 9 0.34 -20.65 -3.65
N ILE A 10 -0.85 -20.28 -3.17
CA ILE A 10 -1.29 -20.71 -1.84
C ILE A 10 -1.25 -22.23 -1.83
N LEU A 11 -0.56 -22.80 -0.83
CA LEU A 11 -0.42 -24.25 -0.73
C LEU A 11 -1.80 -24.92 -0.76
N PRO A 12 -1.98 -26.02 -1.53
CA PRO A 12 -3.27 -26.72 -1.61
C PRO A 12 -3.88 -27.06 -0.26
N ALA A 13 -3.06 -27.48 0.71
CA ALA A 13 -3.51 -27.79 2.07
C ALA A 13 -4.07 -26.56 2.82
N VAL A 14 -3.57 -25.35 2.52
CA VAL A 14 -4.12 -24.11 3.09
C VAL A 14 -5.47 -23.80 2.45
N MET A 15 -5.59 -23.95 1.14
CA MET A 15 -6.84 -23.75 0.40
C MET A 15 -7.94 -24.69 0.87
N GLU A 16 -7.61 -25.97 1.03
CA GLU A 16 -8.52 -27.00 1.56
C GLU A 16 -9.02 -26.62 2.97
N ARG A 17 -8.09 -26.28 3.88
CA ARG A 17 -8.44 -25.87 5.25
C ARG A 17 -9.31 -24.60 5.29
N VAL A 18 -9.06 -23.63 4.41
CA VAL A 18 -9.89 -22.43 4.29
C VAL A 18 -11.28 -22.80 3.80
N GLY A 19 -11.39 -23.65 2.78
CA GLY A 19 -12.66 -24.14 2.27
C GLY A 19 -13.49 -24.87 3.33
N GLN A 20 -12.85 -25.74 4.12
CA GLN A 20 -13.51 -26.45 5.23
C GLN A 20 -14.02 -25.50 6.33
N ARG A 21 -13.25 -24.47 6.66
CA ARG A 21 -13.62 -23.53 7.75
C ARG A 21 -14.70 -22.53 7.35
N ARG A 22 -14.78 -22.15 6.08
CA ARG A 22 -15.64 -21.06 5.59
C ARG A 22 -16.74 -21.50 4.63
N GLY A 23 -16.73 -22.73 4.20
CA GLY A 23 -17.64 -23.23 3.14
C GLY A 23 -17.27 -22.74 1.74
N GLY A 24 -16.11 -22.07 1.59
CA GLY A 24 -15.61 -21.57 0.29
C GLY A 24 -14.26 -20.88 0.43
N ILE A 25 -13.57 -20.71 -0.70
CA ILE A 25 -12.23 -20.07 -0.75
C ILE A 25 -12.35 -18.56 -0.71
N LEU A 26 -13.37 -18.00 -1.38
CA LEU A 26 -13.64 -16.58 -1.44
C LEU A 26 -14.68 -16.20 -0.39
N VAL A 27 -14.42 -15.16 0.38
CA VAL A 27 -15.39 -14.59 1.34
C VAL A 27 -16.50 -13.86 0.58
N PHE A 28 -16.11 -13.10 -0.44
CA PHE A 28 -17.02 -12.36 -1.30
C PHE A 28 -16.84 -12.78 -2.76
N SER A 29 -17.95 -13.07 -3.43
CA SER A 29 -17.95 -13.46 -4.85
C SER A 29 -18.20 -12.29 -5.80
N ARG A 30 -18.62 -11.15 -5.27
CA ARG A 30 -18.93 -9.92 -6.01
C ARG A 30 -18.40 -8.71 -5.26
N LEU A 31 -17.96 -7.70 -6.03
CA LEU A 31 -17.56 -6.39 -5.53
C LEU A 31 -18.61 -5.37 -5.99
N ASP A 32 -19.03 -4.48 -5.09
CA ASP A 32 -19.72 -3.25 -5.49
C ASP A 32 -18.68 -2.21 -5.84
N SER A 33 -18.55 -1.90 -7.12
CA SER A 33 -17.52 -1.00 -7.60
C SER A 33 -17.60 0.42 -7.02
N LYS A 34 -18.82 0.90 -6.74
CA LYS A 34 -19.05 2.22 -6.15
C LYS A 34 -18.65 2.28 -4.68
N ARG A 35 -18.58 1.13 -4.02
CA ARG A 35 -18.15 0.97 -2.62
C ARG A 35 -16.73 0.40 -2.51
N THR A 36 -16.00 0.39 -3.63
CA THR A 36 -14.64 -0.15 -3.71
C THR A 36 -13.62 0.95 -3.87
N ALA A 37 -12.54 0.90 -3.09
CA ALA A 37 -11.35 1.71 -3.30
C ALA A 37 -10.13 0.86 -3.70
N HIS A 38 -9.36 1.36 -4.65
CA HIS A 38 -8.02 0.85 -4.96
C HIS A 38 -6.99 1.63 -4.15
N ILE A 39 -6.35 0.95 -3.23
CA ILE A 39 -5.29 1.48 -2.36
C ILE A 39 -3.94 1.10 -2.96
N VAL A 40 -3.23 2.09 -3.48
CA VAL A 40 -1.89 1.94 -4.07
C VAL A 40 -0.86 2.32 -3.02
N VAL A 41 -0.15 1.33 -2.49
CA VAL A 41 0.72 1.48 -1.32
C VAL A 41 2.17 1.71 -1.73
N ASP A 42 2.74 2.83 -1.30
CA ASP A 42 4.18 3.14 -1.29
C ASP A 42 4.92 2.97 -2.63
N LEU A 43 4.24 3.14 -3.76
CA LEU A 43 4.92 3.20 -5.05
C LEU A 43 5.50 4.61 -5.27
N GLN A 44 6.55 4.92 -4.50
CA GLN A 44 7.26 6.19 -4.46
C GLN A 44 8.69 6.03 -4.97
N ASP A 45 9.33 7.12 -5.37
CA ASP A 45 10.72 7.08 -5.86
C ASP A 45 11.69 6.47 -4.85
N GLY A 46 11.51 6.72 -3.57
CA GLY A 46 12.32 6.13 -2.49
C GLY A 46 12.27 4.59 -2.40
N PHE A 47 11.24 3.96 -3.01
CA PHE A 47 11.12 2.50 -3.14
C PHE A 47 11.33 2.00 -4.56
N MET A 48 11.24 2.87 -5.56
CA MET A 48 11.15 2.49 -6.96
C MET A 48 12.38 2.86 -7.79
N ALA A 49 13.04 3.99 -7.45
CA ALA A 49 14.18 4.46 -8.22
C ALA A 49 15.40 3.54 -8.05
N PRO A 50 16.19 3.32 -9.10
CA PRO A 50 17.45 2.58 -8.98
C PRO A 50 18.39 3.25 -7.96
N GLY A 51 18.89 2.47 -7.00
CA GLY A 51 19.76 2.97 -5.93
C GLY A 51 19.05 3.69 -4.79
N ALA A 52 17.71 3.74 -4.79
CA ALA A 52 16.95 4.34 -3.70
C ALA A 52 17.18 3.62 -2.35
N VAL A 53 17.02 4.36 -1.26
CA VAL A 53 17.28 3.86 0.12
C VAL A 53 16.52 2.59 0.50
N ALA A 54 15.37 2.41 -0.07
CA ALA A 54 14.51 1.25 0.19
C ALA A 54 14.12 0.54 -1.12
N GLU A 55 14.99 0.56 -2.12
CA GLU A 55 14.70 0.05 -3.46
C GLU A 55 14.13 -1.37 -3.43
N ILE A 56 13.02 -1.54 -4.15
CA ILE A 56 12.40 -2.82 -4.48
C ILE A 56 12.24 -2.84 -6.01
N ALA A 57 13.25 -3.35 -6.69
CA ALA A 57 13.34 -3.32 -8.15
C ALA A 57 12.13 -3.97 -8.83
N GLU A 58 11.62 -5.05 -8.23
CA GLU A 58 10.46 -5.81 -8.71
C GLU A 58 9.17 -4.99 -8.70
N ALA A 59 9.09 -3.96 -7.85
CA ALA A 59 7.92 -3.10 -7.79
C ALA A 59 7.68 -2.32 -9.10
N ARG A 60 8.72 -2.08 -9.89
CA ARG A 60 8.58 -1.44 -11.20
C ARG A 60 7.78 -2.28 -12.20
N VAL A 61 7.85 -3.59 -12.08
CA VAL A 61 7.19 -4.53 -13.00
C VAL A 61 5.66 -4.52 -12.84
N ILE A 62 5.17 -4.22 -11.63
CA ILE A 62 3.72 -4.21 -11.38
C ILE A 62 3.02 -2.92 -11.83
N VAL A 63 3.74 -1.84 -12.13
CA VAL A 63 3.18 -0.52 -12.47
C VAL A 63 2.11 -0.59 -13.58
N PRO A 64 2.31 -1.26 -14.73
CA PRO A 64 1.27 -1.35 -15.75
C PRO A 64 0.00 -2.04 -15.26
N THR A 65 0.13 -3.02 -14.36
CA THR A 65 -1.02 -3.72 -13.77
C THR A 65 -1.74 -2.84 -12.76
N VAL A 66 -1.01 -2.09 -11.93
CA VAL A 66 -1.57 -1.12 -10.99
C VAL A 66 -2.36 -0.05 -11.74
N ASN A 67 -1.81 0.52 -12.82
CA ASN A 67 -2.51 1.50 -13.65
C ASN A 67 -3.81 0.94 -14.24
N ARG A 68 -3.78 -0.31 -14.77
CA ARG A 68 -5.00 -0.97 -15.28
C ARG A 68 -6.07 -1.16 -14.21
N ILE A 69 -5.67 -1.56 -12.99
CA ILE A 69 -6.61 -1.71 -11.87
C ILE A 69 -7.18 -0.34 -11.48
N SER A 70 -6.32 0.67 -11.33
CA SER A 70 -6.74 2.04 -11.03
C SER A 70 -7.75 2.56 -12.06
N GLN A 71 -7.47 2.36 -13.35
CA GLN A 71 -8.37 2.78 -14.42
C GLN A 71 -9.71 2.04 -14.36
N ALA A 72 -9.69 0.72 -14.20
CA ALA A 72 -10.92 -0.09 -14.10
C ALA A 72 -11.78 0.33 -12.90
N VAL A 73 -11.17 0.61 -11.75
CA VAL A 73 -11.88 1.08 -10.56
C VAL A 73 -12.48 2.46 -10.80
N ARG A 74 -11.76 3.39 -11.42
CA ARG A 74 -12.28 4.73 -11.80
C ARG A 74 -13.46 4.66 -12.76
N ASP A 75 -13.36 3.81 -13.79
CA ASP A 75 -14.41 3.65 -14.81
C ASP A 75 -15.68 3.04 -14.22
N ALA A 76 -15.53 2.21 -13.20
CA ALA A 76 -16.62 1.61 -12.47
C ALA A 76 -17.21 2.49 -11.34
N GLY A 77 -16.69 3.73 -11.19
CA GLY A 77 -17.16 4.72 -10.21
C GLY A 77 -16.57 4.54 -8.80
N GLY A 78 -15.54 3.74 -8.66
CA GLY A 78 -14.81 3.56 -7.42
C GLY A 78 -13.75 4.64 -7.16
N LEU A 79 -13.08 4.53 -6.02
CA LEU A 79 -12.08 5.48 -5.55
C LEU A 79 -10.66 4.94 -5.78
N VAL A 80 -9.71 5.83 -6.12
CA VAL A 80 -8.27 5.49 -6.12
C VAL A 80 -7.55 6.34 -5.08
N VAL A 81 -6.76 5.68 -4.23
CA VAL A 81 -5.99 6.33 -3.16
C VAL A 81 -4.53 5.89 -3.25
N TYR A 82 -3.64 6.84 -3.39
CA TYR A 82 -2.20 6.63 -3.33
C TYR A 82 -1.71 6.88 -1.91
N ILE A 83 -1.14 5.86 -1.30
CA ILE A 83 -0.54 5.95 0.03
C ILE A 83 0.93 6.28 -0.12
N GLN A 84 1.40 7.28 0.62
CA GLN A 84 2.79 7.69 0.64
C GLN A 84 3.38 7.47 2.05
N ASN A 85 4.41 6.62 2.13
CA ASN A 85 5.22 6.50 3.33
C ASN A 85 5.92 7.84 3.59
N THR A 86 5.79 8.36 4.79
CA THR A 86 6.28 9.67 5.18
C THR A 86 7.15 9.56 6.42
N VAL A 87 8.35 10.12 6.36
CA VAL A 87 9.25 10.24 7.50
C VAL A 87 9.45 11.72 7.79
N ASP A 88 8.72 12.21 8.76
CA ASP A 88 8.79 13.58 9.29
C ASP A 88 9.11 13.55 10.79
N ASP A 89 9.21 14.70 11.42
CA ASP A 89 9.49 14.81 12.85
C ASP A 89 8.45 14.09 13.72
N VAL A 90 7.20 14.01 13.26
CA VAL A 90 6.15 13.28 13.94
C VAL A 90 6.45 11.77 13.87
N ALA A 91 6.77 11.24 12.69
CA ALA A 91 7.12 9.84 12.53
C ALA A 91 8.30 9.45 13.42
N ILE A 92 9.38 10.22 13.41
CA ILE A 92 10.59 9.95 14.19
C ILE A 92 10.28 9.94 15.68
N ARG A 93 9.52 10.93 16.18
CA ARG A 93 9.18 11.06 17.60
C ARG A 93 8.20 9.99 18.08
N THR A 94 7.17 9.70 17.28
CA THR A 94 6.08 8.80 17.71
C THR A 94 6.34 7.34 17.37
N TRP A 95 7.37 7.06 16.58
CA TRP A 95 7.83 5.70 16.26
C TRP A 95 9.33 5.49 16.57
N SER A 96 9.79 6.07 17.67
CA SER A 96 11.18 6.02 18.11
C SER A 96 11.71 4.59 18.21
N THR A 97 10.91 3.65 18.70
CA THR A 97 11.30 2.23 18.78
C THR A 97 11.82 1.70 17.44
N PHE A 98 11.15 2.00 16.33
CA PHE A 98 11.61 1.58 15.01
C PHE A 98 12.89 2.30 14.60
N PHE A 99 12.93 3.62 14.69
CA PHE A 99 14.05 4.41 14.22
C PHE A 99 15.32 4.25 15.07
N ASP A 100 15.16 4.02 16.37
CA ASP A 100 16.28 3.98 17.30
C ASP A 100 16.79 2.55 17.51
N HIS A 101 15.97 1.50 17.29
CA HIS A 101 16.34 0.12 17.60
C HIS A 101 16.32 -0.84 16.39
N PHE A 102 15.51 -0.56 15.37
CA PHE A 102 15.41 -1.43 14.17
C PHE A 102 16.13 -0.85 12.95
N CYS A 103 16.59 0.40 13.02
CA CYS A 103 17.41 1.02 11.98
C CYS A 103 18.85 1.20 12.47
N SER A 104 19.83 0.88 11.61
CA SER A 104 21.18 1.39 11.85
C SER A 104 21.20 2.92 11.77
N PRO A 105 22.15 3.62 12.42
CA PRO A 105 22.23 5.09 12.33
C PRO A 105 22.30 5.59 10.88
N ALA A 106 23.04 4.91 10.01
CA ALA A 106 23.14 5.26 8.59
C ALA A 106 21.79 5.09 7.88
N ARG A 107 21.10 3.96 8.06
CA ARG A 107 19.79 3.73 7.46
C ARG A 107 18.74 4.72 7.97
N ARG A 108 18.76 5.01 9.27
CA ARG A 108 17.89 6.03 9.86
C ARG A 108 18.07 7.38 9.17
N GLN A 109 19.31 7.82 9.00
CA GLN A 109 19.62 9.09 8.34
C GLN A 109 19.14 9.10 6.90
N MET A 110 19.40 8.06 6.13
CA MET A 110 18.95 7.92 4.75
C MET A 110 17.42 7.96 4.63
N MET A 111 16.69 7.35 5.55
CA MET A 111 15.20 7.38 5.56
C MET A 111 14.67 8.78 5.88
N ILE A 112 15.30 9.50 6.81
CA ILE A 112 14.97 10.88 7.18
C ILE A 112 15.21 11.85 6.00
N GLU A 113 16.20 11.58 5.17
CA GLU A 113 16.50 12.40 3.99
C GLU A 113 15.59 12.06 2.81
N ALA A 114 15.25 10.79 2.64
CA ALA A 114 14.52 10.32 1.46
C ALA A 114 13.00 10.54 1.50
N PHE A 115 12.36 10.49 2.67
CA PHE A 115 10.90 10.42 2.77
C PHE A 115 10.19 11.62 3.44
N PRO A 116 10.79 12.79 3.68
CA PRO A 116 10.02 13.96 4.07
C PRO A 116 9.05 14.40 2.97
N PRO A 117 7.93 15.00 3.33
CA PRO A 117 7.03 15.61 2.33
C PRO A 117 7.78 16.60 1.42
N GLY A 118 7.64 16.41 0.11
CA GLY A 118 8.28 17.26 -0.90
C GLY A 118 9.69 16.82 -1.32
N SER A 119 10.30 15.82 -0.68
CA SER A 119 11.54 15.21 -1.17
C SER A 119 11.30 14.38 -2.43
N GLU A 120 12.36 14.13 -3.22
CA GLU A 120 12.31 13.28 -4.39
C GLU A 120 11.85 11.85 -4.04
N GLY A 121 12.44 11.25 -3.01
CA GLY A 121 12.06 9.90 -2.59
C GLY A 121 10.62 9.77 -2.08
N HIS A 122 10.02 10.88 -1.60
CA HIS A 122 8.61 10.92 -1.19
C HIS A 122 7.64 11.02 -2.38
N ALA A 123 8.11 11.46 -3.55
CA ALA A 123 7.26 11.60 -4.73
C ALA A 123 6.67 10.25 -5.17
N ILE A 124 5.45 10.27 -5.68
CA ILE A 124 4.83 9.10 -6.31
C ILE A 124 5.59 8.81 -7.60
N TRP A 125 5.89 7.53 -7.84
CA TRP A 125 6.62 7.07 -9.02
C TRP A 125 6.00 7.60 -10.32
N PRO A 126 6.79 8.25 -11.21
CA PRO A 126 6.24 8.94 -12.40
C PRO A 126 5.60 8.02 -13.44
N GLY A 127 5.84 6.70 -13.35
CA GLY A 127 5.14 5.72 -14.20
C GLY A 127 3.70 5.43 -13.79
N LEU A 128 3.23 5.96 -12.65
CA LEU A 128 1.85 5.79 -12.20
C LEU A 128 0.94 6.88 -12.79
N GLU A 129 -0.23 6.47 -13.23
CA GLU A 129 -1.27 7.36 -13.76
C GLU A 129 -2.10 7.94 -12.62
N VAL A 130 -1.63 9.04 -12.04
CA VAL A 130 -2.32 9.77 -10.96
C VAL A 130 -3.18 10.86 -11.54
N LEU A 131 -4.50 10.77 -11.35
CA LEU A 131 -5.44 11.78 -11.83
C LEU A 131 -5.76 12.83 -10.75
N PRO A 132 -6.21 14.05 -11.12
CA PRO A 132 -6.55 15.10 -10.15
C PRO A 132 -7.64 14.71 -9.14
N ARG A 133 -8.49 13.75 -9.49
CA ARG A 133 -9.55 13.22 -8.60
C ARG A 133 -9.08 12.16 -7.61
N ASP A 134 -7.88 11.60 -7.82
CA ASP A 134 -7.33 10.57 -6.96
C ASP A 134 -6.86 11.18 -5.64
N LEU A 135 -7.01 10.44 -4.56
CA LEU A 135 -6.55 10.89 -3.26
C LEU A 135 -5.09 10.51 -3.03
N LYS A 136 -4.40 11.35 -2.28
CA LYS A 136 -3.06 11.08 -1.76
C LYS A 136 -3.12 11.16 -0.25
N VAL A 137 -2.73 10.07 0.41
CA VAL A 137 -2.76 9.94 1.87
C VAL A 137 -1.37 9.55 2.37
N GLN A 138 -0.86 10.29 3.33
CA GLN A 138 0.43 10.00 3.95
C GLN A 138 0.25 9.02 5.10
N LYS A 139 1.22 8.13 5.30
CA LYS A 139 1.28 7.27 6.48
C LYS A 139 2.66 7.32 7.12
N ARG A 140 2.72 7.12 8.43
CA ARG A 140 3.95 7.16 9.23
C ARG A 140 4.30 5.82 9.88
N ARG A 141 3.58 4.76 9.52
CA ARG A 141 3.75 3.37 10.00
C ARG A 141 3.73 2.42 8.81
N PHE A 142 3.93 1.14 9.08
CA PHE A 142 3.79 0.13 8.03
C PHE A 142 2.36 0.07 7.50
N GLY A 143 1.36 -0.07 8.36
CA GLY A 143 -0.05 -0.05 7.98
C GLY A 143 -0.58 1.34 7.70
N ALA A 144 -1.45 1.48 6.71
CA ALA A 144 -2.08 2.75 6.35
C ALA A 144 -3.22 3.17 7.30
N PHE A 145 -3.64 2.28 8.21
CA PHE A 145 -4.67 2.53 9.22
C PHE A 145 -4.09 2.63 10.63
N ALA A 146 -2.76 2.62 10.77
CA ALA A 146 -2.12 2.75 12.06
C ALA A 146 -2.38 4.11 12.71
N PRO A 147 -2.29 4.23 14.04
CA PRO A 147 -2.36 5.52 14.74
C PRO A 147 -1.37 6.54 14.14
N ASP A 148 -1.71 7.81 14.15
CA ASP A 148 -0.97 8.92 13.53
C ASP A 148 -0.91 8.89 11.99
N ALA A 149 -1.65 7.99 11.33
CA ALA A 149 -1.97 8.17 9.92
C ALA A 149 -3.12 9.17 9.80
N PRO A 150 -3.11 10.09 8.83
CA PRO A 150 -4.31 10.86 8.57
C PRO A 150 -5.40 9.89 8.12
N ASP A 151 -6.49 10.01 8.73
CA ASP A 151 -7.86 9.48 8.64
C ASP A 151 -8.27 8.73 7.37
N LEU A 152 -7.44 7.79 6.87
CA LEU A 152 -7.83 6.97 5.72
C LEU A 152 -9.17 6.25 6.01
N HIS A 153 -9.35 5.74 7.23
CA HIS A 153 -10.60 5.12 7.64
C HIS A 153 -11.78 6.08 7.50
N ASP A 154 -11.68 7.28 8.05
CA ASP A 154 -12.75 8.28 8.01
C ASP A 154 -13.00 8.77 6.57
N ILE A 155 -11.94 8.93 5.78
CA ILE A 155 -12.05 9.26 4.34
C ILE A 155 -12.85 8.21 3.58
N LEU A 156 -12.61 6.93 3.84
CA LEU A 156 -13.30 5.82 3.20
C LEU A 156 -14.75 5.72 3.69
N ARG A 157 -14.97 5.79 4.99
CA ARG A 157 -16.32 5.75 5.59
C ARG A 157 -17.22 6.90 5.12
N ALA A 158 -16.67 8.11 5.04
CA ALA A 158 -17.41 9.28 4.53
C ALA A 158 -17.83 9.16 3.04
N ARG A 159 -17.31 8.16 2.33
CA ARG A 159 -17.61 7.85 0.93
C ARG A 159 -18.34 6.51 0.75
N ASP A 160 -18.82 5.91 1.84
CA ASP A 160 -19.45 4.60 1.86
C ASP A 160 -18.60 3.47 1.26
N ILE A 161 -17.27 3.60 1.33
CA ILE A 161 -16.33 2.56 0.89
C ILE A 161 -16.21 1.50 1.99
N ASP A 162 -16.43 0.24 1.62
CA ASP A 162 -16.31 -0.93 2.50
C ASP A 162 -15.45 -2.05 1.90
N THR A 163 -14.95 -1.87 0.70
CA THR A 163 -14.17 -2.87 -0.02
C THR A 163 -12.87 -2.27 -0.53
N LEU A 164 -11.75 -2.93 -0.28
CA LEU A 164 -10.43 -2.47 -0.71
C LEU A 164 -9.76 -3.47 -1.64
N ILE A 165 -9.21 -2.96 -2.74
CA ILE A 165 -8.20 -3.63 -3.56
C ILE A 165 -6.86 -3.01 -3.18
N ILE A 166 -5.95 -3.80 -2.65
CA ILE A 166 -4.64 -3.31 -2.18
C ILE A 166 -3.56 -3.80 -3.13
N THR A 167 -2.78 -2.86 -3.66
CA THR A 167 -1.59 -3.13 -4.48
C THR A 167 -0.42 -2.29 -4.00
N GLY A 168 0.78 -2.60 -4.45
CA GLY A 168 1.97 -1.80 -4.14
C GLY A 168 3.08 -2.58 -3.46
N THR A 169 3.87 -1.87 -2.64
CA THR A 169 5.07 -2.40 -1.98
C THR A 169 5.14 -1.98 -0.51
N ALA A 170 5.84 -2.70 0.38
CA ALA A 170 6.31 -4.07 0.22
C ALA A 170 5.21 -5.05 0.62
N SER A 171 5.03 -6.14 -0.14
CA SER A 171 3.92 -7.07 0.05
C SER A 171 3.79 -7.61 1.47
N ARG A 172 4.93 -8.00 2.11
CA ARG A 172 4.97 -8.58 3.46
C ARG A 172 5.09 -7.54 4.59
N VAL A 173 5.05 -6.27 4.27
CA VAL A 173 5.17 -5.18 5.24
C VAL A 173 3.99 -4.23 5.05
N CYS A 174 4.14 -3.18 4.25
CA CYS A 174 3.13 -2.12 4.16
C CYS A 174 1.78 -2.61 3.63
N CYS A 175 1.77 -3.47 2.61
CA CYS A 175 0.52 -4.05 2.10
C CYS A 175 -0.10 -5.03 3.11
N GLU A 176 0.73 -5.93 3.68
CA GLU A 176 0.27 -6.93 4.63
C GLU A 176 -0.26 -6.30 5.92
N PHE A 177 0.39 -5.28 6.49
CA PHE A 177 -0.14 -4.59 7.66
C PHE A 177 -1.41 -3.79 7.35
N THR A 178 -1.51 -3.20 6.16
CA THR A 178 -2.70 -2.45 5.76
C THR A 178 -3.95 -3.32 5.64
N ALA A 179 -3.83 -4.54 5.12
CA ALA A 179 -4.99 -5.38 4.84
C ALA A 179 -5.69 -5.94 6.10
N PRO A 180 -5.00 -6.53 7.10
CA PRO A 180 -5.61 -6.92 8.36
C PRO A 180 -6.17 -5.74 9.15
N ASP A 181 -5.47 -4.60 9.18
CA ASP A 181 -5.96 -3.40 9.87
C ASP A 181 -7.30 -2.94 9.28
N ALA A 182 -7.39 -2.87 7.95
CA ALA A 182 -8.64 -2.55 7.25
C ALA A 182 -9.77 -3.53 7.62
N MET A 183 -9.47 -4.83 7.60
CA MET A 183 -10.45 -5.87 7.92
C MET A 183 -10.95 -5.77 9.37
N MET A 184 -10.09 -5.37 10.32
CA MET A 184 -10.47 -5.20 11.73
C MET A 184 -11.28 -3.93 12.01
N LEU A 185 -11.20 -2.94 11.12
CA LEU A 185 -11.97 -1.69 11.20
C LEU A 185 -13.38 -1.79 10.60
N ASN A 186 -13.68 -2.91 9.92
CA ASN A 186 -14.99 -3.25 9.34
C ASN A 186 -15.40 -2.28 8.23
#